data_ed245a37b6444e6e7020aa6fcc8c27ee
#
_entry.id   ed245a37b6444e6e7020aa6fcc8c27ee
#
_cell.length_a   1.000
_cell.length_b   1.000
_cell.length_c   1.000
_cell.angle_alpha   90.00
_cell.angle_beta   90.00
_cell.angle_gamma   90.00
#
_symmetry.space_group_name_H-M   'P 1'
#
loop_
_entity.id
_entity.type
_entity.pdbx_description
1 polymer ?
#
loop_
_entity_poly.entity_id
_entity_poly.type
_entity_poly.pdbx_seq_one_letter_code
_entity_poly.pdbx_strand_id
1 'polypeptide(L)'
;MARSKTRTPKVEQVRPFLETVAKNLVDRLYGPDGPPWGTTLTDIEDLLLQVREVLTEQMLDSAIARQAQTLPQQPQAARTCPSCRQVLDCDNANPRVVQTRVGEAEWAEPEGYCPRCRRAFFPSVQGAGDRSD
;
A
#
# COMPACT_ATOMS: atom_id res chain seq x y z
N MET A 1 -18.49 -24.98 0.32
CA MET A 1 -19.10 -23.95 1.15
C MET A 1 -18.20 -22.74 1.27
N ALA A 2 -18.73 -21.59 0.91
CA ALA A 2 -17.98 -20.36 1.05
C ALA A 2 -17.82 -20.03 2.53
N ARG A 3 -16.59 -19.85 2.98
CA ARG A 3 -16.35 -19.35 4.32
C ARG A 3 -16.63 -17.86 4.34
N SER A 4 -17.57 -17.46 5.17
CA SER A 4 -17.78 -16.05 5.46
C SER A 4 -16.55 -15.54 6.20
N LYS A 5 -15.73 -14.74 5.54
CA LYS A 5 -14.63 -14.05 6.20
C LYS A 5 -15.17 -12.78 6.83
N THR A 6 -14.93 -12.64 8.12
CA THR A 6 -15.24 -11.38 8.80
C THR A 6 -14.32 -10.29 8.25
N ARG A 7 -14.91 -9.26 7.66
CA ARG A 7 -14.17 -8.12 7.16
C ARG A 7 -14.26 -6.96 8.14
N THR A 8 -13.27 -6.08 8.09
CA THR A 8 -13.31 -4.88 8.91
C THR A 8 -14.47 -3.98 8.47
N PRO A 9 -15.04 -3.17 9.39
CA PRO A 9 -16.09 -2.23 9.01
C PRO A 9 -15.69 -1.30 7.87
N LYS A 10 -14.43 -0.92 7.80
CA LYS A 10 -13.91 -0.04 6.74
C LYS A 10 -14.09 -0.69 5.36
N VAL A 11 -13.80 -1.97 5.24
CA VAL A 11 -13.98 -2.72 3.99
C VAL A 11 -15.45 -2.83 3.63
N GLU A 12 -16.30 -3.13 4.63
CA GLU A 12 -17.74 -3.23 4.40
C GLU A 12 -18.36 -1.91 3.93
N GLN A 13 -17.86 -0.78 4.43
CA GLN A 13 -18.34 0.53 4.01
C GLN A 13 -18.07 0.80 2.53
N VAL A 14 -16.97 0.32 1.99
CA VAL A 14 -16.62 0.54 0.58
C VAL A 14 -17.06 -0.60 -0.33
N ARG A 15 -17.69 -1.65 0.21
CA ARG A 15 -18.13 -2.79 -0.58
C ARG A 15 -18.99 -2.40 -1.79
N PRO A 16 -20.02 -1.53 -1.66
CA PRO A 16 -20.82 -1.18 -2.84
C PRO A 16 -19.99 -0.54 -3.95
N PHE A 17 -19.03 0.29 -3.58
CA PHE A 17 -18.11 0.89 -4.52
C PHE A 17 -17.24 -0.18 -5.19
N LEU A 18 -16.70 -1.11 -4.38
CA LEU A 18 -15.86 -2.20 -4.91
C LEU A 18 -16.63 -3.09 -5.87
N GLU A 19 -17.88 -3.37 -5.59
CA GLU A 19 -18.75 -4.16 -6.48
C GLU A 19 -18.92 -3.46 -7.82
N THR A 20 -19.14 -2.15 -7.81
CA THR A 20 -19.27 -1.35 -9.03
C THR A 20 -17.97 -1.34 -9.82
N VAL A 21 -16.84 -1.13 -9.15
CA VAL A 21 -15.51 -1.15 -9.78
C VAL A 21 -15.24 -2.52 -10.40
N ALA A 22 -15.59 -3.59 -9.70
CA ALA A 22 -15.36 -4.95 -10.18
C ALA A 22 -16.12 -5.19 -11.50
N LYS A 23 -17.36 -4.77 -11.59
CA LYS A 23 -18.15 -4.89 -12.83
C LYS A 23 -17.52 -4.08 -13.96
N ASN A 24 -17.08 -2.86 -13.68
CA ASN A 24 -16.41 -2.02 -14.66
C ASN A 24 -15.12 -2.64 -15.15
N LEU A 25 -14.36 -3.28 -14.27
CA LEU A 25 -13.11 -3.94 -14.65
C LEU A 25 -13.38 -5.13 -15.55
N VAL A 26 -14.40 -5.92 -15.26
CA VAL A 26 -14.80 -7.04 -16.13
C VAL A 26 -15.16 -6.54 -17.52
N ASP A 27 -15.94 -5.45 -17.59
CA ASP A 27 -16.31 -4.85 -18.86
C ASP A 27 -15.10 -4.38 -19.65
N ARG A 28 -14.10 -3.84 -18.99
CA ARG A 28 -12.86 -3.39 -19.65
C ARG A 28 -11.96 -4.54 -20.10
N LEU A 29 -11.96 -5.63 -19.34
CA LEU A 29 -11.12 -6.79 -19.65
C LEU A 29 -11.71 -7.64 -20.78
N TYR A 30 -13.02 -7.82 -20.78
CA TYR A 30 -13.69 -8.77 -21.68
C TYR A 30 -14.72 -8.11 -22.60
N GLY A 31 -15.07 -6.86 -22.34
CA GLY A 31 -16.17 -6.21 -23.04
C GLY A 31 -17.51 -6.45 -22.33
N PRO A 32 -18.60 -5.86 -22.86
CA PRO A 32 -19.91 -5.90 -22.18
C PRO A 32 -20.54 -7.28 -22.07
N ASP A 33 -20.12 -8.21 -22.92
CA ASP A 33 -20.67 -9.58 -22.92
C ASP A 33 -19.90 -10.53 -22.01
N GLY A 34 -18.83 -10.05 -21.38
CA GLY A 34 -17.98 -10.86 -20.51
C GLY A 34 -17.06 -11.80 -21.27
N PRO A 35 -16.47 -12.81 -20.59
CA PRO A 35 -15.57 -13.75 -21.24
C PRO A 35 -16.26 -14.55 -22.34
N PRO A 36 -15.55 -14.84 -23.44
CA PRO A 36 -16.12 -15.67 -24.51
C PRO A 36 -16.55 -17.04 -23.98
N TRP A 37 -17.59 -17.59 -24.58
CA TRP A 37 -18.04 -18.93 -24.22
C TRP A 37 -16.89 -19.93 -24.44
N GLY A 38 -16.69 -20.80 -23.45
CA GLY A 38 -15.59 -21.76 -23.49
C GLY A 38 -14.33 -21.31 -22.78
N THR A 39 -14.29 -20.07 -22.29
CA THR A 39 -13.18 -19.62 -21.43
C THR A 39 -13.18 -20.44 -20.15
N THR A 40 -12.02 -21.03 -19.82
CA THR A 40 -11.95 -21.89 -18.65
C THR A 40 -11.91 -21.05 -17.36
N LEU A 41 -12.31 -21.68 -16.28
CA LEU A 41 -12.22 -21.04 -14.95
C LEU A 41 -10.75 -20.67 -14.65
N THR A 42 -9.80 -21.54 -15.00
CA THR A 42 -8.39 -21.30 -14.79
C THR A 42 -7.92 -20.03 -15.51
N ASP A 43 -8.34 -19.84 -16.77
CA ASP A 43 -7.97 -18.64 -17.53
C ASP A 43 -8.53 -17.38 -16.88
N ILE A 44 -9.76 -17.44 -16.39
CA ILE A 44 -10.39 -16.31 -15.70
C ILE A 44 -9.63 -16.02 -14.40
N GLU A 45 -9.34 -17.06 -13.62
CA GLU A 45 -8.60 -16.90 -12.37
C GLU A 45 -7.22 -16.28 -12.58
N ASP A 46 -6.47 -16.76 -13.58
CA ASP A 46 -5.14 -16.26 -13.87
C ASP A 46 -5.16 -14.77 -14.20
N LEU A 47 -6.13 -14.35 -15.01
CA LEU A 47 -6.25 -12.94 -15.35
C LEU A 47 -6.62 -12.09 -14.12
N LEU A 48 -7.56 -12.57 -13.32
CA LEU A 48 -7.98 -11.84 -12.12
C LEU A 48 -6.84 -11.72 -11.09
N LEU A 49 -5.99 -12.75 -10.98
CA LEU A 49 -4.83 -12.69 -10.10
C LEU A 49 -3.83 -11.61 -10.55
N GLN A 50 -3.65 -11.46 -11.86
CA GLN A 50 -2.79 -10.39 -12.39
C GLN A 50 -3.39 -9.01 -12.13
N VAL A 51 -4.69 -8.84 -12.32
CA VAL A 51 -5.38 -7.59 -12.02
C VAL A 51 -5.25 -7.26 -10.53
N ARG A 52 -5.44 -8.26 -9.67
CA ARG A 52 -5.30 -8.11 -8.23
C ARG A 52 -3.90 -7.61 -7.86
N GLU A 53 -2.88 -8.18 -8.47
CA GLU A 53 -1.50 -7.80 -8.20
C GLU A 53 -1.26 -6.32 -8.50
N VAL A 54 -1.65 -5.87 -9.69
CA VAL A 54 -1.49 -4.47 -10.09
C VAL A 54 -2.29 -3.54 -9.17
N LEU A 55 -3.54 -3.91 -8.90
CA LEU A 55 -4.44 -3.08 -8.09
C LEU A 55 -3.93 -2.94 -6.66
N THR A 56 -3.51 -4.04 -6.04
CA THR A 56 -3.04 -4.01 -4.65
C THR A 56 -1.71 -3.28 -4.52
N GLU A 57 -0.81 -3.43 -5.48
CA GLU A 57 0.44 -2.68 -5.49
C GLU A 57 0.19 -1.17 -5.58
N GLN A 58 -0.70 -0.75 -6.46
CA GLN A 58 -1.03 0.67 -6.62
C GLN A 58 -1.74 1.22 -5.38
N MET A 59 -2.61 0.45 -4.76
CA MET A 59 -3.27 0.86 -3.53
C MET A 59 -2.27 1.02 -2.39
N LEU A 60 -1.32 0.10 -2.28
CA LEU A 60 -0.30 0.17 -1.25
C LEU A 60 0.61 1.39 -1.46
N ASP A 61 1.08 1.61 -2.69
CA ASP A 61 1.88 2.78 -3.04
C ASP A 61 1.16 4.08 -2.65
N SER A 62 -0.10 4.18 -3.03
CA SER A 62 -0.91 5.36 -2.76
C SER A 62 -1.12 5.57 -1.26
N ALA A 63 -1.41 4.49 -0.52
CA ALA A 63 -1.66 4.59 0.92
C ALA A 63 -0.40 5.03 1.66
N ILE A 64 0.74 4.42 1.35
CA ILE A 64 2.00 4.76 2.01
C ILE A 64 2.45 6.17 1.63
N ALA A 65 2.33 6.55 0.36
CA ALA A 65 2.70 7.89 -0.08
C ALA A 65 1.89 8.96 0.64
N ARG A 66 0.58 8.75 0.78
CA ARG A 66 -0.28 9.69 1.50
C ARG A 66 0.06 9.77 2.97
N GLN A 67 0.36 8.64 3.61
CA GLN A 67 0.80 8.63 4.99
C GLN A 67 2.10 9.42 5.16
N ALA A 68 3.07 9.21 4.27
CA ALA A 68 4.34 9.91 4.31
C ALA A 68 4.17 11.43 4.17
N GLN A 69 3.23 11.87 3.34
CA GLN A 69 2.94 13.28 3.13
C GLN A 69 2.36 13.97 4.36
N THR A 70 1.82 13.22 5.31
CA THR A 70 1.27 13.81 6.54
C THR A 70 2.33 14.05 7.61
N LEU A 71 3.58 13.65 7.38
CA LEU A 71 4.63 13.75 8.37
C LEU A 71 4.83 15.17 8.94
N PRO A 72 4.82 16.26 8.12
CA PRO A 72 5.00 17.61 8.67
C PRO A 72 3.92 18.02 9.65
N GLN A 73 2.76 17.38 9.60
CA GLN A 73 1.61 17.67 10.47
C GLN A 73 1.62 16.84 11.75
N GLN A 74 2.56 15.89 11.86
CA GLN A 74 2.63 15.02 13.00
C GLN A 74 3.38 15.68 14.17
N PRO A 75 3.17 15.20 15.41
CA PRO A 75 3.93 15.71 16.55
C PRO A 75 5.44 15.53 16.36
N GLN A 76 6.22 16.39 17.00
CA GLN A 76 7.68 16.31 16.92
C GLN A 76 8.20 14.93 17.29
N ALA A 77 7.50 14.21 18.17
CA ALA A 77 7.89 12.85 18.56
C ALA A 77 8.03 11.92 17.36
N ALA A 78 7.23 12.13 16.31
CA ALA A 78 7.31 11.32 15.10
C ALA A 78 8.58 11.55 14.29
N ARG A 79 9.26 12.68 14.53
CA ARG A 79 10.49 13.07 13.84
C ARG A 79 11.71 13.03 14.75
N THR A 80 11.56 12.40 15.90
CA THR A 80 12.60 12.36 16.92
C THR A 80 13.43 11.11 16.76
N CYS A 81 14.75 11.26 16.86
CA CYS A 81 15.65 10.11 16.82
C CYS A 81 15.28 9.14 17.95
N PRO A 82 15.05 7.86 17.63
CA PRO A 82 14.66 6.88 18.66
C PRO A 82 15.77 6.59 19.67
N SER A 83 17.03 6.87 19.33
CA SER A 83 18.15 6.59 20.19
C SER A 83 18.51 7.75 21.12
N CYS A 84 18.67 8.96 20.58
CA CYS A 84 19.11 10.12 21.35
C CYS A 84 18.04 11.17 21.57
N ARG A 85 16.87 10.98 20.97
CA ARG A 85 15.69 11.85 21.10
C ARG A 85 15.88 13.28 20.58
N GLN A 86 16.87 13.48 19.71
CA GLN A 86 17.01 14.75 19.01
C GLN A 86 15.93 14.87 17.94
N VAL A 87 15.29 16.05 17.86
CA VAL A 87 14.34 16.32 16.77
C VAL A 87 15.12 16.52 15.49
N LEU A 88 14.71 15.80 14.43
CA LEU A 88 15.42 15.80 13.17
C LEU A 88 14.59 16.44 12.08
N ASP A 89 15.29 16.97 11.08
CA ASP A 89 14.71 17.45 9.85
C ASP A 89 14.48 16.25 8.94
N CYS A 90 13.23 16.03 8.56
CA CYS A 90 12.83 14.93 7.68
C CYS A 90 12.31 15.45 6.34
N ASP A 91 12.82 16.58 5.88
CA ASP A 91 12.36 17.21 4.64
C ASP A 91 12.86 16.46 3.39
N ASN A 92 13.94 15.72 3.52
CA ASN A 92 14.46 14.94 2.41
C ASN A 92 13.64 13.65 2.27
N ALA A 93 13.28 13.33 1.04
CA ALA A 93 12.61 12.09 0.73
C ALA A 93 13.39 11.35 -0.35
N ASN A 94 13.57 10.06 -0.16
CA ASN A 94 14.28 9.21 -1.09
C ASN A 94 13.36 8.12 -1.61
N PRO A 95 13.51 7.72 -2.88
CA PRO A 95 12.76 6.58 -3.40
C PRO A 95 13.08 5.34 -2.60
N ARG A 96 12.06 4.61 -2.20
CA ARG A 96 12.22 3.34 -1.49
C ARG A 96 11.36 2.29 -2.15
N VAL A 97 11.93 1.11 -2.38
CA VAL A 97 11.24 -0.03 -2.97
C VAL A 97 11.31 -1.18 -1.96
N VAL A 98 10.16 -1.75 -1.64
CA VAL A 98 10.06 -2.83 -0.66
C VAL A 98 9.17 -3.91 -1.21
N GLN A 99 9.57 -5.17 -1.06
CA GLN A 99 8.72 -6.32 -1.33
C GLN A 99 7.79 -6.54 -0.15
N THR A 100 6.48 -6.59 -0.41
CA THR A 100 5.47 -6.75 0.63
C THR A 100 4.60 -7.98 0.34
N ARG A 101 3.70 -8.29 1.26
CA ARG A 101 2.76 -9.40 1.09
C ARG A 101 1.80 -9.21 -0.09
N VAL A 102 1.65 -7.98 -0.58
CA VAL A 102 0.74 -7.69 -1.69
C VAL A 102 1.48 -7.25 -2.95
N GLY A 103 2.79 -7.41 -2.97
CA GLY A 103 3.63 -7.08 -4.11
C GLY A 103 4.67 -6.04 -3.80
N GLU A 104 5.29 -5.50 -4.84
CA GLU A 104 6.32 -4.49 -4.70
C GLU A 104 5.69 -3.12 -4.48
N ALA A 105 6.16 -2.41 -3.46
CA ALA A 105 5.72 -1.06 -3.15
C ALA A 105 6.87 -0.08 -3.37
N GLU A 106 6.55 1.09 -3.93
CA GLU A 106 7.52 2.16 -4.16
C GLU A 106 6.91 3.49 -3.74
N TRP A 107 7.66 4.27 -2.97
CA TRP A 107 7.21 5.60 -2.55
C TRP A 107 8.41 6.48 -2.22
N ALA A 108 8.15 7.80 -2.13
CA ALA A 108 9.15 8.75 -1.64
C ALA A 108 9.12 8.73 -0.11
N GLU A 109 10.11 8.09 0.49
CA GLU A 109 10.19 7.90 1.94
C GLU A 109 10.85 9.10 2.59
N PRO A 110 10.19 9.81 3.52
CA PRO A 110 10.85 10.81 4.34
C PRO A 110 11.93 10.18 5.17
N GLU A 111 13.11 10.79 5.16
CA GLU A 111 14.27 10.29 5.87
C GLU A 111 14.77 11.31 6.87
N GLY A 112 14.94 10.90 8.12
CA GLY A 112 15.60 11.67 9.13
C GLY A 112 16.99 11.09 9.39
N TYR A 113 18.02 11.92 9.26
CA TYR A 113 19.39 11.50 9.58
C TYR A 113 19.81 12.15 10.89
N CYS A 114 20.25 11.32 11.84
CA CYS A 114 20.77 11.81 13.10
C CYS A 114 22.30 11.85 13.03
N PRO A 115 22.91 13.04 12.97
CA PRO A 115 24.38 13.13 12.92
C PRO A 115 25.05 12.66 14.21
N ARG A 116 24.35 12.76 15.33
CA ARG A 116 24.86 12.31 16.63
C ARG A 116 24.93 10.79 16.71
N CYS A 117 23.89 10.10 16.27
CA CYS A 117 23.82 8.64 16.26
C CYS A 117 24.36 8.03 14.98
N ARG A 118 24.57 8.86 13.94
CA ARG A 118 25.00 8.45 12.60
C ARG A 118 24.09 7.40 12.01
N ARG A 119 22.78 7.60 12.17
CA ARG A 119 21.76 6.70 11.65
C ARG A 119 20.68 7.47 10.90
N ALA A 120 20.21 6.86 9.83
CA ALA A 120 18.96 7.29 9.19
C ALA A 120 17.81 6.54 9.82
N PHE A 121 16.64 7.18 9.86
CA PHE A 121 15.40 6.49 10.21
C PHE A 121 14.25 7.01 9.34
N PHE A 122 13.19 6.21 9.29
CA PHE A 122 12.08 6.45 8.37
C PHE A 122 10.78 6.55 9.16
N PRO A 123 10.39 7.79 9.56
CA PRO A 123 9.29 7.95 10.50
C PRO A 123 7.93 7.46 9.99
N SER A 124 7.71 7.46 8.67
CA SER A 124 6.41 7.08 8.12
C SER A 124 6.11 5.58 8.26
N VAL A 125 7.13 4.73 8.42
CA VAL A 125 6.96 3.29 8.55
C VAL A 125 7.44 2.74 9.89
N GLN A 126 7.87 3.61 10.78
CA GLN A 126 8.47 3.20 12.05
C GLN A 126 7.53 2.37 12.91
N GLY A 127 6.25 2.71 12.93
CA GLY A 127 5.25 1.99 13.71
C GLY A 127 4.69 0.76 13.02
N ALA A 128 5.04 0.52 11.77
CA ALA A 128 4.46 -0.55 10.97
C ALA A 128 5.26 -1.85 11.02
N GLY A 129 6.28 -1.92 11.86
CA GLY A 129 7.13 -3.09 11.95
C GLY A 129 7.95 -3.29 10.69
N ASP A 130 8.54 -2.23 10.18
CA ASP A 130 9.38 -2.28 9.00
C ASP A 130 10.50 -3.31 9.19
N ARG A 131 10.51 -4.28 8.32
CA ARG A 131 11.47 -5.39 8.36
C ARG A 131 12.52 -5.29 7.27
N SER A 132 12.56 -4.20 6.56
CA SER A 132 13.58 -4.01 5.55
C SER A 132 14.91 -3.85 6.25
N ASP A 133 15.75 -4.75 6.02
CA ASP A 133 17.12 -4.70 6.55
C ASP A 133 18.00 -3.86 5.65
#